data_0d5033a82e614e4beb49d2a3820938c3
#
_entry.id   0d5033a82e614e4beb49d2a3820938c3
#
_cell.length_a   1.000
_cell.length_b   1.000
_cell.length_c   1.000
_cell.angle_alpha   90.00
_cell.angle_beta   90.00
_cell.angle_gamma   90.00
#
_symmetry.space_group_name_H-M   'P 1'
#
loop_
_entity.id
_entity.type
_entity.pdbx_description
1 polymer ?
#
loop_
_entity_poly.entity_id
_entity_poly.type
_entity_poly.pdbx_seq_one_letter_code
_entity_poly.pdbx_strand_id
1 'polypeptide(L)'
;MDRERAQDFDQELLDLYDDYAHGRMSRREFARRAAAFTVGGITAEALLARLSPNYALAQQVAPDDARIDAETITYESPQGGGKIRGLLARPRSDQAKFPAVLVIHENRGLNPYIADVARRLAVQGFLALAPDALTPLGGYPGNDDEGRAMQAKRDPAQMTEDFIAAAELLKAHPKSNGKVGAVGFCFGGGMVNTLAVRIPGTIVAAVPFYGRQPRAEDVPKIAAPLLIHYAGLDTRINEGWPNFEKALKASSKKYEAFIYPNVNHGFHNDTTPRYDKQAAELAWGRTIEFFKKHLN
;
A
#
# COMPACT_ATOMS: atom_id res chain seq x y z
N MET A 1 1.74 4.02 -27.78
CA MET A 1 2.11 5.29 -27.13
C MET A 1 3.00 4.93 -25.94
N ASP A 2 4.17 5.55 -25.85
CA ASP A 2 5.04 5.36 -24.70
C ASP A 2 4.31 5.86 -23.45
N ARG A 3 4.52 5.15 -22.34
CA ARG A 3 3.93 5.49 -21.04
C ARG A 3 4.57 6.77 -20.52
N GLU A 4 3.75 7.75 -20.14
CA GLU A 4 4.22 8.97 -19.47
C GLU A 4 4.88 8.62 -18.12
N ARG A 5 5.93 9.35 -17.78
CA ARG A 5 6.73 9.19 -16.58
C ARG A 5 6.76 10.50 -15.80
N ALA A 6 7.18 10.47 -14.55
CA ALA A 6 7.29 11.65 -13.70
C ALA A 6 8.14 12.77 -14.37
N GLN A 7 9.21 12.41 -15.06
CA GLN A 7 10.09 13.36 -15.78
C GLN A 7 9.41 14.13 -16.93
N ASP A 8 8.24 13.66 -17.39
CA ASP A 8 7.47 14.31 -18.46
C ASP A 8 6.54 15.41 -17.90
N PHE A 9 6.56 15.61 -16.58
CA PHE A 9 5.75 16.59 -15.85
C PHE A 9 6.65 17.50 -14.99
N ASP A 10 6.19 18.72 -14.78
CA ASP A 10 6.80 19.61 -13.80
C ASP A 10 6.65 19.04 -12.38
N GLN A 11 7.71 19.12 -11.57
CA GLN A 11 7.66 18.58 -10.20
C GLN A 11 6.59 19.29 -9.34
N GLU A 12 6.39 20.60 -9.52
CA GLU A 12 5.35 21.33 -8.81
C GLU A 12 3.94 20.80 -9.17
N LEU A 13 3.73 20.39 -10.43
CA LEU A 13 2.46 19.75 -10.83
C LEU A 13 2.29 18.36 -10.18
N LEU A 14 3.37 17.59 -10.06
CA LEU A 14 3.34 16.30 -9.36
C LEU A 14 3.05 16.48 -7.86
N ASP A 15 3.59 17.52 -7.24
CA ASP A 15 3.34 17.87 -5.84
C ASP A 15 1.88 18.33 -5.64
N LEU A 16 1.34 19.14 -6.56
CA LEU A 16 -0.09 19.49 -6.57
C LEU A 16 -0.98 18.26 -6.71
N TYR A 17 -0.59 17.32 -7.58
CA TYR A 17 -1.32 16.07 -7.73
C TYR A 17 -1.25 15.22 -6.45
N ASP A 18 -0.11 15.18 -5.76
CA ASP A 18 0.02 14.48 -4.49
C ASP A 18 -0.92 15.07 -3.43
N ASP A 19 -1.01 16.41 -3.34
CA ASP A 19 -1.94 17.10 -2.47
C ASP A 19 -3.40 16.76 -2.80
N TYR A 20 -3.75 16.72 -4.08
CA TYR A 20 -5.07 16.33 -4.53
C TYR A 20 -5.37 14.85 -4.22
N ALA A 21 -4.45 13.95 -4.57
CA ALA A 21 -4.61 12.51 -4.38
C ALA A 21 -4.73 12.11 -2.89
N HIS A 22 -4.25 12.96 -1.98
CA HIS A 22 -4.39 12.78 -0.53
C HIS A 22 -5.55 13.57 0.09
N GLY A 23 -6.38 14.22 -0.73
CA GLY A 23 -7.55 14.98 -0.24
C GLY A 23 -7.21 16.28 0.49
N ARG A 24 -5.97 16.78 0.37
CA ARG A 24 -5.54 18.07 0.94
C ARG A 24 -6.03 19.27 0.13
N MET A 25 -6.42 19.03 -1.11
CA MET A 25 -7.12 20.03 -1.94
C MET A 25 -8.28 19.41 -2.70
N SER A 26 -9.26 20.25 -3.05
CA SER A 26 -10.39 19.84 -3.88
C SER A 26 -10.00 19.73 -5.36
N ARG A 27 -10.79 18.95 -6.15
CA ARG A 27 -10.64 18.89 -7.60
C ARG A 27 -10.68 20.29 -8.27
N ARG A 28 -11.54 21.17 -7.78
CA ARG A 28 -11.64 22.56 -8.27
C ARG A 28 -10.37 23.36 -8.00
N GLU A 29 -9.81 23.22 -6.81
CA GLU A 29 -8.57 23.88 -6.44
C GLU A 29 -7.38 23.33 -7.22
N PHE A 30 -7.30 22.02 -7.40
CA PHE A 30 -6.31 21.40 -8.29
C PHE A 30 -6.40 21.99 -9.69
N ALA A 31 -7.60 21.99 -10.32
CA ALA A 31 -7.79 22.52 -11.67
C ALA A 31 -7.37 24.00 -11.78
N ARG A 32 -7.69 24.82 -10.77
CA ARG A 32 -7.29 26.23 -10.72
C ARG A 32 -5.78 26.41 -10.69
N ARG A 33 -5.06 25.63 -9.88
CA ARG A 33 -3.59 25.71 -9.77
C ARG A 33 -2.89 25.07 -10.95
N ALA A 34 -3.36 23.92 -11.40
CA ALA A 34 -2.81 23.19 -12.53
C ALA A 34 -2.93 23.96 -13.86
N ALA A 35 -3.82 24.97 -13.94
CA ALA A 35 -3.94 25.86 -15.09
C ALA A 35 -2.60 26.59 -15.43
N ALA A 36 -1.72 26.81 -14.45
CA ALA A 36 -0.40 27.40 -14.68
C ALA A 36 0.55 26.47 -15.48
N PHE A 37 0.27 25.17 -15.53
CA PHE A 37 1.08 24.16 -16.22
C PHE A 37 0.46 23.73 -17.56
N THR A 38 -0.63 24.40 -18.00
CA THR A 38 -1.28 24.08 -19.27
C THR A 38 -0.52 24.75 -20.42
N VAL A 39 0.11 23.95 -21.25
CA VAL A 39 0.84 24.39 -22.46
C VAL A 39 0.21 23.75 -23.69
N GLY A 40 0.15 24.46 -24.80
CA GLY A 40 -0.29 23.92 -26.09
C GLY A 40 -1.79 23.55 -26.14
N GLY A 41 -2.64 24.19 -25.31
CA GLY A 41 -4.09 23.96 -25.31
C GLY A 41 -4.55 22.75 -24.46
N ILE A 42 -3.67 22.14 -23.69
CA ILE A 42 -4.04 21.11 -22.72
C ILE A 42 -4.83 21.74 -21.58
N THR A 43 -5.97 21.15 -21.19
CA THR A 43 -6.76 21.64 -20.06
C THR A 43 -6.25 21.06 -18.72
N ALA A 44 -6.60 21.69 -17.60
CA ALA A 44 -6.27 21.17 -16.26
C ALA A 44 -6.93 19.79 -16.00
N GLU A 45 -8.10 19.54 -16.55
CA GLU A 45 -8.78 18.25 -16.51
C GLU A 45 -8.00 17.17 -17.29
N ALA A 46 -7.47 17.53 -18.44
CA ALA A 46 -6.62 16.62 -19.23
C ALA A 46 -5.33 16.29 -18.49
N LEU A 47 -4.70 17.27 -17.80
CA LEU A 47 -3.55 17.04 -16.92
C LEU A 47 -3.91 16.09 -15.77
N LEU A 48 -5.05 16.30 -15.12
CA LEU A 48 -5.51 15.41 -14.05
C LEU A 48 -5.73 13.99 -14.56
N ALA A 49 -6.34 13.83 -15.73
CA ALA A 49 -6.55 12.52 -16.34
C ALA A 49 -5.22 11.81 -16.65
N ARG A 50 -4.21 12.54 -17.13
CA ARG A 50 -2.86 11.99 -17.40
C ARG A 50 -2.13 11.57 -16.12
N LEU A 51 -2.32 12.28 -15.02
CA LEU A 51 -1.70 11.96 -13.71
C LEU A 51 -2.45 10.87 -12.95
N SER A 52 -3.71 10.62 -13.29
CA SER A 52 -4.56 9.63 -12.62
C SER A 52 -4.16 8.19 -12.98
N PRO A 53 -4.43 7.21 -12.11
CA PRO A 53 -4.12 5.81 -12.37
C PRO A 53 -4.81 5.30 -13.64
N ASN A 54 -4.04 4.59 -14.46
CA ASN A 54 -4.57 3.79 -15.57
C ASN A 54 -4.38 2.31 -15.25
N TYR A 55 -5.40 1.70 -14.67
CA TYR A 55 -5.34 0.31 -14.22
C TYR A 55 -5.20 -0.72 -15.35
N ALA A 56 -5.51 -0.37 -16.59
CA ALA A 56 -5.31 -1.25 -17.73
C ALA A 56 -3.81 -1.46 -18.06
N LEU A 57 -2.94 -0.54 -17.64
CA LEU A 57 -1.49 -0.60 -17.92
C LEU A 57 -0.69 -1.45 -16.92
N ALA A 58 -1.28 -1.84 -15.80
CA ALA A 58 -0.51 -2.29 -14.64
C ALA A 58 -0.85 -3.69 -14.14
N GLN A 59 -1.51 -4.48 -14.94
CA GLN A 59 -1.82 -5.85 -14.57
C GLN A 59 -0.63 -6.77 -14.90
N GLN A 60 0.32 -6.92 -13.93
CA GLN A 60 1.46 -7.81 -14.09
C GLN A 60 1.08 -9.28 -13.93
N VAL A 61 0.08 -9.57 -13.11
CA VAL A 61 -0.47 -10.92 -12.91
C VAL A 61 -1.97 -10.90 -13.18
N ALA A 62 -2.39 -11.58 -14.23
CA ALA A 62 -3.81 -11.66 -14.61
C ALA A 62 -4.66 -12.29 -13.48
N PRO A 63 -5.95 -11.94 -13.36
CA PRO A 63 -6.83 -12.57 -12.37
C PRO A 63 -6.97 -14.08 -12.54
N ASP A 64 -6.85 -14.57 -13.77
CA ASP A 64 -6.94 -15.97 -14.18
C ASP A 64 -5.56 -16.63 -14.43
N ASP A 65 -4.48 -16.05 -13.90
CA ASP A 65 -3.13 -16.59 -14.04
C ASP A 65 -3.06 -18.03 -13.52
N ALA A 66 -2.62 -18.95 -14.36
CA ALA A 66 -2.62 -20.38 -14.07
C ALA A 66 -1.68 -20.79 -12.90
N ARG A 67 -0.77 -19.92 -12.47
CA ARG A 67 0.17 -20.16 -11.35
C ARG A 67 -0.44 -19.97 -9.99
N ILE A 68 -1.63 -19.34 -9.90
CA ILE A 68 -2.25 -18.96 -8.63
C ILE A 68 -3.72 -19.36 -8.57
N ASP A 69 -4.25 -19.45 -7.36
CA ASP A 69 -5.67 -19.41 -7.08
C ASP A 69 -5.97 -18.07 -6.40
N ALA A 70 -6.97 -17.34 -6.90
CA ALA A 70 -7.37 -16.06 -6.35
C ALA A 70 -8.90 -16.00 -6.24
N GLU A 71 -9.41 -15.65 -5.06
CA GLU A 71 -10.85 -15.57 -4.78
C GLU A 71 -11.17 -14.40 -3.86
N THR A 72 -12.38 -13.88 -3.98
CA THR A 72 -12.90 -12.92 -3.00
C THR A 72 -13.49 -13.68 -1.84
N ILE A 73 -12.96 -13.40 -0.65
CA ILE A 73 -13.49 -13.94 0.61
C ILE A 73 -14.18 -12.86 1.42
N THR A 74 -14.98 -13.28 2.39
CA THR A 74 -15.56 -12.40 3.42
C THR A 74 -15.16 -12.93 4.80
N TYR A 75 -14.78 -12.04 5.70
CA TYR A 75 -14.44 -12.38 7.08
C TYR A 75 -15.11 -11.42 8.06
N GLU A 76 -15.25 -11.86 9.31
CA GLU A 76 -15.86 -11.08 10.37
C GLU A 76 -14.81 -10.16 11.02
N SER A 77 -15.19 -8.91 11.24
CA SER A 77 -14.45 -7.89 11.98
C SER A 77 -15.36 -7.24 13.02
N PRO A 78 -15.65 -7.93 14.12
CA PRO A 78 -16.67 -7.51 15.08
C PRO A 78 -16.31 -6.22 15.84
N GLN A 79 -15.03 -5.87 15.93
CA GLN A 79 -14.54 -4.63 16.52
C GLN A 79 -14.39 -3.52 15.48
N GLY A 80 -14.48 -3.85 14.19
CA GLY A 80 -14.34 -2.92 13.06
C GLY A 80 -15.66 -2.72 12.31
N GLY A 81 -15.60 -2.93 10.99
CA GLY A 81 -16.73 -2.70 10.08
C GLY A 81 -17.72 -3.85 9.92
N GLY A 82 -17.68 -4.88 10.77
CA GLY A 82 -18.53 -6.06 10.69
C GLY A 82 -18.01 -7.07 9.66
N LYS A 83 -18.70 -7.23 8.53
CA LYS A 83 -18.24 -8.11 7.43
C LYS A 83 -17.33 -7.36 6.48
N ILE A 84 -16.13 -7.89 6.27
CA ILE A 84 -15.15 -7.29 5.37
C ILE A 84 -14.82 -8.26 4.23
N ARG A 85 -14.83 -7.76 2.99
CA ARG A 85 -14.39 -8.50 1.81
C ARG A 85 -12.90 -8.27 1.57
N GLY A 86 -12.24 -9.25 0.97
CA GLY A 86 -10.86 -9.10 0.54
C GLY A 86 -10.52 -10.12 -0.55
N LEU A 87 -9.47 -9.84 -1.32
CA LEU A 87 -8.91 -10.77 -2.28
C LEU A 87 -7.90 -11.66 -1.56
N LEU A 88 -8.19 -12.97 -1.51
CA LEU A 88 -7.25 -13.99 -1.07
C LEU A 88 -6.60 -14.63 -2.30
N ALA A 89 -5.27 -14.60 -2.37
CA ALA A 89 -4.51 -15.20 -3.46
C ALA A 89 -3.41 -16.12 -2.89
N ARG A 90 -3.18 -17.27 -3.53
CA ARG A 90 -2.14 -18.22 -3.11
C ARG A 90 -1.52 -18.92 -4.32
N PRO A 91 -0.32 -19.51 -4.19
CA PRO A 91 0.21 -20.37 -5.24
C PRO A 91 -0.74 -21.55 -5.53
N ARG A 92 -0.88 -21.90 -6.78
CA ARG A 92 -1.51 -23.16 -7.20
C ARG A 92 -0.45 -24.27 -7.15
N SER A 93 -0.31 -24.89 -5.99
CA SER A 93 0.64 -25.97 -5.76
C SER A 93 0.14 -26.91 -4.68
N ASP A 94 0.74 -28.09 -4.62
CA ASP A 94 0.43 -29.13 -3.62
C ASP A 94 1.05 -28.85 -2.24
N GLN A 95 1.75 -27.72 -2.08
CA GLN A 95 2.32 -27.31 -0.80
C GLN A 95 1.20 -27.18 0.25
N ALA A 96 1.41 -27.81 1.41
CA ALA A 96 0.39 -27.83 2.46
C ALA A 96 0.14 -26.45 3.07
N LYS A 97 1.20 -25.68 3.31
CA LYS A 97 1.14 -24.36 3.98
C LYS A 97 2.11 -23.38 3.37
N PHE A 98 1.71 -22.10 3.35
CA PHE A 98 2.48 -20.98 2.82
C PHE A 98 2.76 -19.94 3.90
N PRO A 99 3.87 -19.20 3.84
CA PRO A 99 4.02 -17.96 4.59
C PRO A 99 2.94 -16.96 4.15
N ALA A 100 2.38 -16.22 5.09
CA ALA A 100 1.25 -15.34 4.80
C ALA A 100 1.65 -13.87 4.77
N VAL A 101 1.02 -13.08 3.89
CA VAL A 101 1.24 -11.64 3.78
C VAL A 101 -0.09 -10.89 3.70
N LEU A 102 -0.29 -9.95 4.63
CA LEU A 102 -1.36 -8.98 4.57
C LEU A 102 -0.96 -7.82 3.66
N VAL A 103 -1.78 -7.51 2.66
CA VAL A 103 -1.55 -6.42 1.71
C VAL A 103 -2.51 -5.28 2.01
N ILE A 104 -1.99 -4.11 2.35
CA ILE A 104 -2.82 -2.98 2.77
C ILE A 104 -2.82 -1.89 1.70
N HIS A 105 -4.03 -1.56 1.23
CA HIS A 105 -4.24 -0.63 0.13
C HIS A 105 -3.90 0.83 0.48
N GLU A 106 -3.82 1.65 -0.55
CA GLU A 106 -3.70 3.11 -0.44
C GLU A 106 -4.99 3.74 0.13
N ASN A 107 -5.15 5.03 0.05
CA ASN A 107 -6.28 5.79 0.62
C ASN A 107 -7.58 5.74 -0.21
N ARG A 108 -7.83 4.66 -0.95
CA ARG A 108 -8.96 4.58 -1.90
C ARG A 108 -9.62 3.21 -2.02
N GLY A 109 -9.32 2.29 -1.08
CA GLY A 109 -9.86 0.93 -1.07
C GLY A 109 -9.07 -0.06 -1.92
N LEU A 110 -9.61 -1.27 -2.05
CA LEU A 110 -9.01 -2.37 -2.82
C LEU A 110 -9.19 -2.13 -4.32
N ASN A 111 -8.35 -1.28 -4.89
CA ASN A 111 -8.31 -1.01 -6.32
C ASN A 111 -7.57 -2.12 -7.10
N PRO A 112 -7.63 -2.11 -8.46
CA PRO A 112 -6.97 -3.12 -9.30
C PRO A 112 -5.47 -3.24 -9.10
N TYR A 113 -4.75 -2.15 -8.76
CA TYR A 113 -3.32 -2.19 -8.47
C TYR A 113 -3.02 -3.04 -7.22
N ILE A 114 -3.73 -2.82 -6.12
CA ILE A 114 -3.53 -3.58 -4.88
C ILE A 114 -3.95 -5.05 -5.06
N ALA A 115 -5.01 -5.30 -5.81
CA ALA A 115 -5.40 -6.66 -6.17
C ALA A 115 -4.30 -7.38 -6.96
N ASP A 116 -3.62 -6.66 -7.87
CA ASP A 116 -2.49 -7.21 -8.61
C ASP A 116 -1.26 -7.45 -7.71
N VAL A 117 -0.97 -6.56 -6.76
CA VAL A 117 0.10 -6.77 -5.77
C VAL A 117 -0.14 -8.06 -4.96
N ALA A 118 -1.38 -8.34 -4.55
CA ALA A 118 -1.69 -9.60 -3.85
C ALA A 118 -1.42 -10.82 -4.74
N ARG A 119 -1.78 -10.77 -6.03
CA ARG A 119 -1.48 -11.83 -7.00
C ARG A 119 0.03 -11.97 -7.25
N ARG A 120 0.78 -10.85 -7.33
CA ARG A 120 2.25 -10.87 -7.45
C ARG A 120 2.89 -11.61 -6.27
N LEU A 121 2.41 -11.39 -5.04
CA LEU A 121 2.87 -12.12 -3.85
C LEU A 121 2.54 -13.61 -3.93
N ALA A 122 1.35 -13.97 -4.40
CA ALA A 122 0.98 -15.37 -4.60
C ALA A 122 1.92 -16.07 -5.59
N VAL A 123 2.28 -15.42 -6.71
CA VAL A 123 3.29 -15.93 -7.66
C VAL A 123 4.66 -16.11 -6.99
N GLN A 124 4.99 -15.30 -5.98
CA GLN A 124 6.25 -15.39 -5.22
C GLN A 124 6.23 -16.45 -4.10
N GLY A 125 5.14 -17.17 -3.92
CA GLY A 125 5.03 -18.27 -2.96
C GLY A 125 4.30 -17.94 -1.66
N PHE A 126 3.61 -16.81 -1.57
CA PHE A 126 2.90 -16.37 -0.37
C PHE A 126 1.38 -16.59 -0.45
N LEU A 127 0.77 -16.87 0.70
CA LEU A 127 -0.67 -16.69 0.90
C LEU A 127 -0.93 -15.20 1.17
N ALA A 128 -1.50 -14.48 0.22
CA ALA A 128 -1.71 -13.04 0.30
C ALA A 128 -3.19 -12.70 0.49
N LEU A 129 -3.51 -11.84 1.44
CA LEU A 129 -4.85 -11.29 1.64
C LEU A 129 -4.80 -9.77 1.51
N ALA A 130 -5.61 -9.23 0.59
CA ALA A 130 -5.82 -7.79 0.43
C ALA A 130 -7.26 -7.44 0.83
N PRO A 131 -7.52 -6.97 2.05
CA PRO A 131 -8.82 -6.51 2.49
C PRO A 131 -9.26 -5.23 1.77
N ASP A 132 -10.57 -5.06 1.61
CA ASP A 132 -11.16 -3.80 1.19
C ASP A 132 -11.82 -3.10 2.38
N ALA A 133 -11.12 -2.13 2.96
CA ALA A 133 -11.62 -1.34 4.09
C ALA A 133 -12.87 -0.51 3.74
N LEU A 134 -13.23 -0.40 2.46
CA LEU A 134 -14.47 0.26 2.02
C LEU A 134 -15.68 -0.68 2.01
N THR A 135 -15.52 -1.97 2.33
CA THR A 135 -16.61 -2.95 2.32
C THR A 135 -17.87 -2.48 3.05
N PRO A 136 -17.80 -1.87 4.26
CA PRO A 136 -19.01 -1.39 4.96
C PRO A 136 -19.78 -0.28 4.22
N LEU A 137 -19.15 0.35 3.23
CA LEU A 137 -19.74 1.37 2.38
C LEU A 137 -20.03 0.87 0.96
N GLY A 138 -19.93 -0.45 0.71
CA GLY A 138 -20.17 -1.08 -0.58
C GLY A 138 -18.91 -1.65 -1.26
N GLY A 139 -17.73 -1.26 -0.79
CA GLY A 139 -16.42 -1.63 -1.36
C GLY A 139 -15.88 -0.59 -2.33
N TYR A 140 -14.74 -0.88 -2.96
CA TYR A 140 -14.12 0.01 -3.94
C TYR A 140 -15.08 0.32 -5.09
N PRO A 141 -15.41 1.60 -5.35
CA PRO A 141 -16.48 1.98 -6.28
C PRO A 141 -16.08 1.95 -7.77
N GLY A 142 -14.82 1.59 -8.09
CA GLY A 142 -14.28 1.68 -9.45
C GLY A 142 -13.80 3.07 -9.86
N ASN A 143 -13.81 4.02 -8.94
CA ASN A 143 -13.36 5.40 -9.12
C ASN A 143 -12.54 5.84 -7.89
N ASP A 144 -11.34 6.34 -8.10
CA ASP A 144 -10.41 6.67 -7.02
C ASP A 144 -10.83 7.90 -6.20
N ASP A 145 -11.45 8.90 -6.83
CA ASP A 145 -11.92 10.09 -6.12
C ASP A 145 -13.08 9.73 -5.18
N GLU A 146 -13.98 8.89 -5.66
CA GLU A 146 -15.08 8.37 -4.85
C GLU A 146 -14.55 7.43 -3.76
N GLY A 147 -13.63 6.52 -4.07
CA GLY A 147 -13.00 5.63 -3.10
C GLY A 147 -12.32 6.41 -1.97
N ARG A 148 -11.57 7.47 -2.31
CA ARG A 148 -10.97 8.37 -1.33
C ARG A 148 -12.02 9.08 -0.46
N ALA A 149 -13.09 9.58 -1.07
CA ALA A 149 -14.17 10.22 -0.35
C ALA A 149 -14.92 9.25 0.58
N MET A 150 -15.08 8.00 0.17
CA MET A 150 -15.63 6.92 1.01
C MET A 150 -14.69 6.59 2.16
N GLN A 151 -13.40 6.43 1.92
CA GLN A 151 -12.42 6.13 2.97
C GLN A 151 -12.35 7.25 4.02
N ALA A 152 -12.46 8.51 3.63
CA ALA A 152 -12.51 9.63 4.55
C ALA A 152 -13.74 9.62 5.49
N LYS A 153 -14.80 8.88 5.15
CA LYS A 153 -15.99 8.68 5.99
C LYS A 153 -15.84 7.50 6.95
N ARG A 154 -14.85 6.65 6.76
CA ARG A 154 -14.60 5.50 7.65
C ARG A 154 -13.94 5.97 8.95
N ASP A 155 -14.34 5.39 10.06
CA ASP A 155 -13.64 5.53 11.34
C ASP A 155 -12.26 4.88 11.25
N PRO A 156 -11.16 5.62 11.50
CA PRO A 156 -9.80 5.07 11.44
C PRO A 156 -9.55 3.94 12.45
N ALA A 157 -10.19 3.98 13.62
CA ALA A 157 -10.06 2.92 14.63
C ALA A 157 -10.73 1.64 14.13
N GLN A 158 -11.95 1.73 13.59
CA GLN A 158 -12.62 0.58 12.99
C GLN A 158 -11.85 -0.01 11.80
N MET A 159 -11.30 0.84 10.93
CA MET A 159 -10.43 0.35 9.83
C MET A 159 -9.20 -0.39 10.36
N THR A 160 -8.63 0.07 11.46
CA THR A 160 -7.50 -0.64 12.10
C THR A 160 -7.92 -2.03 12.56
N GLU A 161 -9.08 -2.16 13.20
CA GLU A 161 -9.62 -3.46 13.65
C GLU A 161 -9.94 -4.38 12.46
N ASP A 162 -10.38 -3.85 11.31
CA ASP A 162 -10.58 -4.62 10.09
C ASP A 162 -9.28 -5.30 9.61
N PHE A 163 -8.16 -4.58 9.63
CA PHE A 163 -6.87 -5.12 9.25
C PHE A 163 -6.27 -6.04 10.33
N ILE A 164 -6.56 -5.80 11.62
CA ILE A 164 -6.21 -6.72 12.70
C ILE A 164 -6.94 -8.06 12.50
N ALA A 165 -8.24 -8.04 12.27
CA ALA A 165 -9.04 -9.24 12.00
C ALA A 165 -8.53 -10.01 10.78
N ALA A 166 -8.10 -9.31 9.72
CA ALA A 166 -7.49 -9.92 8.54
C ALA A 166 -6.14 -10.60 8.85
N ALA A 167 -5.30 -9.98 9.68
CA ALA A 167 -4.03 -10.57 10.10
C ALA A 167 -4.24 -11.83 10.94
N GLU A 168 -5.20 -11.81 11.87
CA GLU A 168 -5.54 -12.99 12.68
C GLU A 168 -6.16 -14.11 11.83
N LEU A 169 -7.01 -13.77 10.85
CA LEU A 169 -7.51 -14.73 9.87
C LEU A 169 -6.36 -15.41 9.11
N LEU A 170 -5.41 -14.63 8.59
CA LEU A 170 -4.24 -15.17 7.88
C LEU A 170 -3.40 -16.07 8.77
N LYS A 171 -3.19 -15.68 10.03
CA LYS A 171 -2.44 -16.48 11.01
C LYS A 171 -3.09 -17.84 11.25
N ALA A 172 -4.42 -17.86 11.36
CA ALA A 172 -5.20 -19.06 11.64
C ALA A 172 -5.59 -19.85 10.37
N HIS A 173 -5.36 -19.30 9.17
CA HIS A 173 -5.83 -19.90 7.93
C HIS A 173 -5.21 -21.30 7.70
N PRO A 174 -6.01 -22.32 7.28
CA PRO A 174 -5.51 -23.70 7.11
C PRO A 174 -4.31 -23.84 6.18
N LYS A 175 -4.20 -22.95 5.17
CA LYS A 175 -3.07 -22.90 4.24
C LYS A 175 -1.92 -21.99 4.71
N SER A 176 -2.02 -21.35 5.87
CA SER A 176 -0.94 -20.54 6.45
C SER A 176 0.00 -21.39 7.29
N ASN A 177 1.29 -21.06 7.26
CA ASN A 177 2.27 -21.62 8.21
C ASN A 177 2.23 -20.94 9.59
N GLY A 178 1.31 -19.97 9.79
CA GLY A 178 1.10 -19.23 11.04
C GLY A 178 1.98 -17.97 11.18
N LYS A 179 2.90 -17.70 10.25
CA LYS A 179 3.70 -16.48 10.23
C LYS A 179 3.09 -15.47 9.26
N VAL A 180 2.81 -14.28 9.74
CA VAL A 180 2.17 -13.22 8.95
C VAL A 180 3.08 -12.02 8.83
N GLY A 181 3.43 -11.67 7.58
CA GLY A 181 4.01 -10.37 7.24
C GLY A 181 2.93 -9.37 6.84
N ALA A 182 3.28 -8.09 6.85
CA ALA A 182 2.40 -7.04 6.32
C ALA A 182 3.17 -6.13 5.37
N VAL A 183 2.59 -5.83 4.21
CA VAL A 183 3.04 -4.80 3.28
C VAL A 183 1.91 -3.82 3.01
N GLY A 184 2.23 -2.55 2.90
CA GLY A 184 1.22 -1.54 2.62
C GLY A 184 1.81 -0.29 1.98
N PHE A 185 0.99 0.42 1.24
CA PHE A 185 1.38 1.53 0.40
C PHE A 185 0.66 2.80 0.84
N CYS A 186 1.37 3.94 0.98
CA CYS A 186 0.78 5.21 1.37
C CYS A 186 0.05 5.11 2.74
N PHE A 187 -1.28 5.25 2.77
CA PHE A 187 -2.11 4.96 3.94
C PHE A 187 -1.80 3.57 4.51
N GLY A 188 -1.72 2.57 3.62
CA GLY A 188 -1.39 1.20 3.99
C GLY A 188 -0.01 1.06 4.61
N GLY A 189 0.98 1.83 4.18
CA GLY A 189 2.30 1.88 4.83
C GLY A 189 2.22 2.40 6.27
N GLY A 190 1.41 3.44 6.50
CA GLY A 190 1.11 3.91 7.86
C GLY A 190 0.35 2.88 8.69
N MET A 191 -0.57 2.14 8.07
CA MET A 191 -1.31 1.06 8.74
C MET A 191 -0.39 -0.12 9.09
N VAL A 192 0.57 -0.49 8.24
CA VAL A 192 1.60 -1.50 8.57
C VAL A 192 2.36 -1.12 9.84
N ASN A 193 2.78 0.14 9.96
CA ASN A 193 3.41 0.65 11.17
C ASN A 193 2.48 0.55 12.39
N THR A 194 1.20 0.88 12.20
CA THR A 194 0.17 0.77 13.26
C THR A 194 0.00 -0.68 13.71
N LEU A 195 -0.09 -1.64 12.78
CA LEU A 195 -0.23 -3.05 13.11
C LEU A 195 1.01 -3.62 13.81
N ALA A 196 2.21 -3.20 13.40
CA ALA A 196 3.46 -3.59 14.06
C ALA A 196 3.50 -3.16 15.54
N VAL A 197 2.84 -2.03 15.87
CA VAL A 197 2.66 -1.54 17.25
C VAL A 197 1.54 -2.29 17.98
N ARG A 198 0.38 -2.50 17.31
CA ARG A 198 -0.85 -2.98 17.94
C ARG A 198 -0.89 -4.49 18.17
N ILE A 199 -0.32 -5.26 17.27
CA ILE A 199 -0.34 -6.73 17.28
C ILE A 199 1.06 -7.32 17.07
N PRO A 200 2.03 -7.03 17.99
CA PRO A 200 3.44 -7.37 17.79
C PRO A 200 3.72 -8.88 17.75
N GLY A 201 2.80 -9.72 18.22
CA GLY A 201 2.93 -11.19 18.17
C GLY A 201 2.29 -11.82 16.93
N THR A 202 1.56 -11.04 16.14
CA THR A 202 0.88 -11.51 14.92
C THR A 202 1.61 -11.06 13.69
N ILE A 203 1.98 -9.78 13.58
CA ILE A 203 2.85 -9.32 12.51
C ILE A 203 4.30 -9.62 12.90
N VAL A 204 4.96 -10.51 12.15
CA VAL A 204 6.34 -10.94 12.38
C VAL A 204 7.35 -10.38 11.38
N ALA A 205 6.89 -9.66 10.35
CA ALA A 205 7.70 -8.89 9.41
C ALA A 205 6.85 -7.74 8.83
N ALA A 206 7.36 -6.52 8.83
CA ALA A 206 6.57 -5.35 8.43
C ALA A 206 7.30 -4.51 7.36
N VAL A 207 6.60 -4.24 6.24
CA VAL A 207 7.16 -3.53 5.08
C VAL A 207 6.28 -2.33 4.72
N PRO A 208 6.48 -1.16 5.35
CA PRO A 208 5.80 0.06 4.98
C PRO A 208 6.46 0.73 3.76
N PHE A 209 5.68 0.99 2.70
CA PHE A 209 6.07 1.85 1.58
C PHE A 209 5.50 3.25 1.78
N TYR A 210 6.39 4.26 1.80
CA TYR A 210 6.05 5.69 1.91
C TYR A 210 4.86 5.97 2.83
N GLY A 211 4.85 5.31 3.99
CA GLY A 211 3.81 5.40 4.99
C GLY A 211 4.16 6.30 6.16
N ARG A 212 3.12 6.84 6.81
CA ARG A 212 3.27 7.64 8.01
C ARG A 212 3.90 6.82 9.13
N GLN A 213 4.83 7.43 9.87
CA GLN A 213 5.49 6.83 11.01
C GLN A 213 4.56 6.74 12.24
N PRO A 214 4.75 5.76 13.14
CA PRO A 214 4.07 5.72 14.42
C PRO A 214 4.63 6.81 15.37
N ARG A 215 3.94 7.09 16.46
CA ARG A 215 4.47 7.98 17.49
C ARG A 215 5.71 7.37 18.14
N ALA A 216 6.68 8.20 18.51
CA ALA A 216 7.93 7.73 19.09
C ALA A 216 7.72 6.90 20.36
N GLU A 217 6.73 7.26 21.20
CA GLU A 217 6.35 6.54 22.42
C GLU A 217 5.79 5.14 22.17
N ASP A 218 5.31 4.85 20.97
CA ASP A 218 4.75 3.54 20.58
C ASP A 218 5.83 2.60 20.00
N VAL A 219 6.94 3.13 19.54
CA VAL A 219 8.03 2.35 18.90
C VAL A 219 8.55 1.21 19.78
N PRO A 220 8.68 1.36 21.12
CA PRO A 220 9.10 0.25 21.98
C PRO A 220 8.22 -1.00 21.90
N LYS A 221 6.96 -0.87 21.51
CA LYS A 221 6.00 -1.97 21.38
C LYS A 221 6.24 -2.84 20.13
N ILE A 222 6.95 -2.33 19.12
CA ILE A 222 7.23 -3.05 17.86
C ILE A 222 8.14 -4.24 18.17
N ALA A 223 7.72 -5.45 17.79
CA ALA A 223 8.52 -6.66 17.88
C ALA A 223 9.06 -7.13 16.52
N ALA A 224 8.31 -6.88 15.45
CA ALA A 224 8.68 -7.27 14.10
C ALA A 224 9.90 -6.50 13.59
N PRO A 225 10.83 -7.13 12.85
CA PRO A 225 11.77 -6.41 12.02
C PRO A 225 11.01 -5.59 10.96
N LEU A 226 11.56 -4.42 10.63
CA LEU A 226 10.99 -3.48 9.66
C LEU A 226 11.88 -3.39 8.42
N LEU A 227 11.27 -3.37 7.23
CA LEU A 227 11.91 -2.98 5.99
C LEU A 227 11.15 -1.77 5.43
N ILE A 228 11.75 -0.59 5.49
CA ILE A 228 11.07 0.68 5.25
C ILE A 228 11.51 1.24 3.90
N HIS A 229 10.54 1.58 3.04
CA HIS A 229 10.80 2.19 1.74
C HIS A 229 10.25 3.60 1.67
N TYR A 230 11.14 4.60 1.49
CA TYR A 230 10.79 6.01 1.34
C TYR A 230 11.11 6.54 -0.05
N ALA A 231 10.28 7.44 -0.55
CA ALA A 231 10.52 8.20 -1.78
C ALA A 231 11.33 9.45 -1.47
N GLY A 232 12.43 9.71 -2.19
CA GLY A 232 13.34 10.81 -1.90
C GLY A 232 12.71 12.20 -2.02
N LEU A 233 11.74 12.36 -2.93
CA LEU A 233 11.02 13.62 -3.14
C LEU A 233 9.76 13.77 -2.25
N ASP A 234 9.42 12.78 -1.44
CA ASP A 234 8.27 12.84 -0.50
C ASP A 234 8.67 13.54 0.80
N THR A 235 8.81 14.86 0.76
CA THR A 235 9.22 15.66 1.93
C THR A 235 8.27 15.49 3.11
N ARG A 236 6.97 15.37 2.83
CA ARG A 236 5.89 15.24 3.82
C ARG A 236 6.03 13.98 4.70
N ILE A 237 6.35 12.86 4.09
CA ILE A 237 6.56 11.61 4.83
C ILE A 237 7.97 11.59 5.44
N ASN A 238 8.97 12.05 4.69
CA ASN A 238 10.37 11.98 5.12
C ASN A 238 10.67 12.89 6.31
N GLU A 239 9.91 13.97 6.52
CA GLU A 239 10.04 14.85 7.69
C GLU A 239 9.94 14.10 9.03
N GLY A 240 9.12 13.04 9.10
CA GLY A 240 8.97 12.22 10.29
C GLY A 240 10.09 11.18 10.50
N TRP A 241 10.89 10.90 9.46
CA TRP A 241 11.89 9.82 9.51
C TRP A 241 12.97 10.00 10.59
N PRO A 242 13.61 11.17 10.76
CA PRO A 242 14.66 11.32 11.76
C PRO A 242 14.20 10.99 13.19
N ASN A 243 12.97 11.38 13.54
CA ASN A 243 12.40 11.10 14.85
C ASN A 243 12.07 9.59 15.01
N PHE A 244 11.54 8.97 13.97
CA PHE A 244 11.25 7.54 13.97
C PHE A 244 12.53 6.72 14.05
N GLU A 245 13.55 7.04 13.27
CA GLU A 245 14.84 6.36 13.31
C GLU A 245 15.49 6.47 14.70
N LYS A 246 15.47 7.66 15.30
CA LYS A 246 15.95 7.88 16.67
C LYS A 246 15.23 6.97 17.67
N ALA A 247 13.90 6.85 17.56
CA ALA A 247 13.12 5.99 18.46
C ALA A 247 13.41 4.50 18.23
N LEU A 248 13.59 4.05 16.98
CA LEU A 248 13.98 2.68 16.63
C LEU A 248 15.34 2.32 17.24
N LYS A 249 16.34 3.21 17.09
CA LYS A 249 17.68 3.03 17.66
C LYS A 249 17.64 2.98 19.19
N ALA A 250 16.93 3.93 19.81
CA ALA A 250 16.80 3.99 21.29
C ALA A 250 16.10 2.74 21.86
N SER A 251 15.21 2.11 21.09
CA SER A 251 14.48 0.89 21.47
C SER A 251 15.14 -0.40 20.96
N SER A 252 16.34 -0.33 20.39
CA SER A 252 17.08 -1.47 19.83
C SER A 252 16.25 -2.31 18.85
N LYS A 253 15.42 -1.64 18.02
CA LYS A 253 14.57 -2.33 17.03
C LYS A 253 15.36 -2.74 15.81
N LYS A 254 15.01 -3.90 15.23
CA LYS A 254 15.60 -4.37 13.97
C LYS A 254 14.91 -3.68 12.81
N TYR A 255 15.64 -2.94 12.00
CA TYR A 255 15.12 -2.29 10.80
C TYR A 255 16.16 -2.11 9.72
N GLU A 256 15.70 -2.04 8.49
CA GLU A 256 16.41 -1.55 7.31
C GLU A 256 15.54 -0.46 6.68
N ALA A 257 16.14 0.66 6.28
CA ALA A 257 15.41 1.75 5.65
C ALA A 257 16.15 2.21 4.38
N PHE A 258 15.38 2.38 3.30
CA PHE A 258 15.88 2.82 2.01
C PHE A 258 15.12 4.06 1.56
N ILE A 259 15.85 5.13 1.27
CA ILE A 259 15.33 6.34 0.65
C ILE A 259 15.76 6.31 -0.82
N TYR A 260 14.80 6.15 -1.72
CA TYR A 260 15.06 6.11 -3.17
C TYR A 260 15.18 7.52 -3.70
N PRO A 261 16.36 7.94 -4.22
CA PRO A 261 16.54 9.32 -4.66
C PRO A 261 15.70 9.62 -5.90
N ASN A 262 15.31 10.89 -6.04
CA ASN A 262 14.62 11.42 -7.23
C ASN A 262 13.30 10.73 -7.62
N VAL A 263 12.65 10.01 -6.70
CA VAL A 263 11.34 9.41 -6.95
C VAL A 263 10.27 10.02 -6.05
N ASN A 264 9.06 10.10 -6.59
CA ASN A 264 7.90 10.68 -5.94
C ASN A 264 7.16 9.69 -5.03
N HIS A 265 6.34 10.20 -4.13
CA HIS A 265 5.35 9.40 -3.40
C HIS A 265 4.54 8.52 -4.36
N GLY A 266 4.38 7.24 -4.04
CA GLY A 266 3.70 6.29 -4.93
C GLY A 266 4.56 5.70 -6.03
N PHE A 267 5.90 5.80 -5.97
CA PHE A 267 6.83 5.31 -6.99
C PHE A 267 6.68 3.82 -7.34
N HIS A 268 6.10 3.01 -6.46
CA HIS A 268 5.87 1.59 -6.71
C HIS A 268 4.57 1.33 -7.50
N ASN A 269 3.65 2.30 -7.55
CA ASN A 269 2.37 2.14 -8.22
C ASN A 269 2.52 2.30 -9.74
N ASP A 270 2.59 1.17 -10.44
CA ASP A 270 2.78 1.08 -11.88
C ASP A 270 1.54 1.46 -12.71
N THR A 271 0.51 2.03 -12.11
CA THR A 271 -0.66 2.60 -12.81
C THR A 271 -0.57 4.10 -13.04
N THR A 272 0.39 4.79 -12.40
CA THR A 272 0.53 6.24 -12.44
C THR A 272 1.84 6.68 -13.13
N PRO A 273 1.94 7.91 -13.65
CA PRO A 273 3.20 8.46 -14.14
C PRO A 273 4.30 8.57 -13.09
N ARG A 274 3.96 8.59 -11.79
CA ARG A 274 4.93 8.63 -10.69
C ARG A 274 5.68 7.31 -10.49
N TYR A 275 5.30 6.26 -11.20
CA TYR A 275 6.01 4.99 -11.19
C TYR A 275 7.45 5.15 -11.66
N ASP A 276 8.37 4.72 -10.82
CA ASP A 276 9.77 4.56 -11.19
C ASP A 276 10.13 3.07 -11.22
N LYS A 277 10.36 2.57 -12.41
CA LYS A 277 10.59 1.14 -12.64
C LYS A 277 11.79 0.62 -11.84
N GLN A 278 12.90 1.35 -11.88
CA GLN A 278 14.15 0.92 -11.23
C GLN A 278 14.00 0.87 -9.70
N ALA A 279 13.45 1.93 -9.12
CA ALA A 279 13.22 2.00 -7.68
C ALA A 279 12.17 0.97 -7.23
N ALA A 280 11.07 0.80 -8.00
CA ALA A 280 10.01 -0.15 -7.69
C ALA A 280 10.50 -1.60 -7.75
N GLU A 281 11.23 -2.00 -8.80
CA GLU A 281 11.79 -3.35 -8.93
C GLU A 281 12.79 -3.66 -7.81
N LEU A 282 13.65 -2.69 -7.47
CA LEU A 282 14.62 -2.82 -6.38
C LEU A 282 13.91 -2.95 -5.02
N ALA A 283 12.92 -2.10 -4.75
CA ALA A 283 12.14 -2.15 -3.51
C ALA A 283 11.34 -3.46 -3.40
N TRP A 284 10.76 -3.92 -4.50
CA TRP A 284 10.02 -5.18 -4.55
C TRP A 284 10.93 -6.39 -4.31
N GLY A 285 12.11 -6.46 -4.96
CA GLY A 285 13.10 -7.52 -4.73
C GLY A 285 13.49 -7.60 -3.25
N ARG A 286 13.84 -6.47 -2.63
CA ARG A 286 14.13 -6.38 -1.19
C ARG A 286 12.97 -6.87 -0.32
N THR A 287 11.73 -6.49 -0.68
CA THR A 287 10.52 -6.91 0.03
C THR A 287 10.34 -8.43 0.00
N ILE A 288 10.50 -9.04 -1.17
CA ILE A 288 10.35 -10.50 -1.34
C ILE A 288 11.45 -11.26 -0.56
N GLU A 289 12.70 -10.81 -0.66
CA GLU A 289 13.81 -11.41 0.09
C GLU A 289 13.60 -11.29 1.61
N PHE A 290 13.14 -10.12 2.07
CA PHE A 290 12.84 -9.87 3.47
C PHE A 290 11.73 -10.80 3.98
N PHE A 291 10.63 -10.94 3.25
CA PHE A 291 9.56 -11.85 3.63
C PHE A 291 10.03 -13.31 3.60
N LYS A 292 10.77 -13.75 2.58
CA LYS A 292 11.34 -15.10 2.55
C LYS A 292 12.25 -15.38 3.76
N LYS A 293 13.03 -14.41 4.19
CA LYS A 293 13.93 -14.53 5.35
C LYS A 293 13.18 -14.66 6.68
N HIS A 294 12.06 -13.97 6.83
CA HIS A 294 11.38 -13.85 8.14
C HIS A 294 10.12 -14.71 8.27
N LEU A 295 9.51 -15.13 7.16
CA LEU A 295 8.25 -15.88 7.17
C LEU A 295 8.40 -17.37 6.87
N ASN A 296 9.53 -17.82 6.33
CA ASN A 296 9.80 -19.26 6.12
C ASN A 296 10.23 -19.99 7.40
#